data_de014e5bdc2d88850e2ca683c36de0bb
#
_entry.id   de014e5bdc2d88850e2ca683c36de0bb
#
_cell.length_a   1.000
_cell.length_b   1.000
_cell.length_c   1.000
_cell.angle_alpha   90.00
_cell.angle_beta   90.00
_cell.angle_gamma   90.00
#
_symmetry.space_group_name_H-M   'P 1'
#
loop_
_entity.id
_entity.type
_entity.pdbx_description
1 polymer ?
#
loop_
_entity_poly.entity_id
_entity_poly.type
_entity_poly.pdbx_seq_one_letter_code
_entity_poly.pdbx_strand_id
1 'polypeptide(L)'
;MPVITELLKMRSFCKRKGIKLYLSNNIKLAIKLGFDGAYIPAFNKSLRHLNYKLKKNFKILGSAHNIKEIRMKEKQKVSLIF
;
A
#
# COMPACT_ATOMS: atom_id res chain seq x y z
N MET A 1 -14.22 -5.72 -5.09
CA MET A 1 -12.77 -5.81 -5.30
C MET A 1 -12.48 -6.26 -6.72
N PRO A 2 -11.57 -5.62 -7.44
CA PRO A 2 -11.23 -6.07 -8.80
C PRO A 2 -10.63 -7.48 -8.79
N VAL A 3 -10.87 -8.24 -9.83
CA VAL A 3 -10.24 -9.55 -9.97
C VAL A 3 -8.75 -9.39 -10.30
N ILE A 4 -7.97 -10.43 -10.00
CA ILE A 4 -6.51 -10.38 -10.15
C ILE A 4 -6.08 -10.06 -11.58
N THR A 5 -6.78 -10.60 -12.58
CA THR A 5 -6.46 -10.32 -13.99
C THR A 5 -6.58 -8.83 -14.32
N GLU A 6 -7.59 -8.15 -13.78
CA GLU A 6 -7.75 -6.71 -13.98
C GLU A 6 -6.65 -5.91 -13.29
N LEU A 7 -6.27 -6.33 -12.07
CA LEU A 7 -5.16 -5.69 -11.35
C LEU A 7 -3.84 -5.83 -12.11
N LEU A 8 -3.59 -6.99 -12.71
CA LEU A 8 -2.39 -7.20 -13.51
C LEU A 8 -2.38 -6.35 -14.78
N LYS A 9 -3.54 -6.19 -15.42
CA LYS A 9 -3.67 -5.30 -16.58
C LYS A 9 -3.39 -3.85 -16.20
N MET A 10 -3.93 -3.41 -15.07
CA MET A 10 -3.67 -2.05 -14.55
C MET A 10 -2.18 -1.86 -14.27
N ARG A 11 -1.54 -2.84 -13.63
CA ARG A 11 -0.11 -2.79 -13.35
C ARG A 11 0.70 -2.65 -14.64
N SER A 12 0.41 -3.47 -15.63
CA SER A 12 1.14 -3.44 -16.92
C SER A 12 0.96 -2.10 -17.62
N PHE A 13 -0.26 -1.56 -17.62
CA PHE A 13 -0.54 -0.25 -18.19
C PHE A 13 0.26 0.85 -17.48
N CYS A 14 0.21 0.84 -16.14
CA CYS A 14 0.90 1.86 -15.36
C CYS A 14 2.42 1.79 -15.54
N LYS A 15 2.99 0.58 -15.60
CA LYS A 15 4.43 0.42 -15.84
C LYS A 15 4.84 0.99 -17.19
N ARG A 16 4.06 0.75 -18.24
CA ARG A 16 4.37 1.28 -19.58
C ARG A 16 4.31 2.80 -19.63
N LYS A 17 3.45 3.40 -18.80
CA LYS A 17 3.26 4.85 -18.77
C LYS A 17 4.12 5.55 -17.71
N GLY A 18 4.89 4.80 -16.94
CA GLY A 18 5.68 5.37 -15.85
C GLY A 18 4.85 5.87 -14.67
N ILE A 19 3.66 5.32 -14.49
CA ILE A 19 2.74 5.69 -13.41
C ILE A 19 2.92 4.75 -12.24
N LYS A 20 3.08 5.31 -11.03
CA LYS A 20 3.14 4.52 -9.80
C LYS A 20 1.75 4.04 -9.41
N LEU A 21 1.64 2.79 -9.01
CA LEU A 21 0.36 2.15 -8.67
C LEU A 21 0.41 1.59 -7.25
N TYR A 22 -0.58 1.98 -6.44
CA TYR A 22 -0.70 1.54 -5.05
C TYR A 22 -2.02 0.80 -4.86
N LEU A 23 -1.97 -0.33 -4.15
CA LEU A 23 -3.17 -1.11 -3.86
C LEU A 23 -3.72 -0.72 -2.50
N SER A 24 -5.02 -0.43 -2.44
CA SER A 24 -5.66 -0.03 -1.20
C SER A 24 -5.90 -1.22 -0.28
N ASN A 25 -5.44 -1.09 0.96
CA ASN A 25 -5.78 -1.96 2.08
C ASN A 25 -5.45 -3.44 1.91
N ASN A 26 -4.44 -3.78 1.09
CA ASN A 26 -4.00 -5.17 0.94
C ASN A 26 -2.52 -5.20 0.58
N ILE A 27 -1.67 -5.07 1.59
CA ILE A 27 -0.22 -4.99 1.39
C ILE A 27 0.34 -6.29 0.82
N LYS A 28 -0.13 -7.43 1.34
CA LYS A 28 0.35 -8.75 0.89
C LYS A 28 0.09 -8.94 -0.60
N LEU A 29 -1.09 -8.59 -1.07
CA LEU A 29 -1.43 -8.71 -2.49
C LEU A 29 -0.64 -7.70 -3.33
N ALA A 30 -0.44 -6.49 -2.84
CA ALA A 30 0.37 -5.48 -3.54
C ALA A 30 1.80 -5.98 -3.75
N ILE A 31 2.40 -6.62 -2.74
CA ILE A 31 3.72 -7.21 -2.85
C ILE A 31 3.71 -8.35 -3.88
N LYS A 32 2.75 -9.25 -3.77
CA LYS A 32 2.64 -10.43 -4.63
C LYS A 32 2.49 -10.06 -6.10
N LEU A 33 1.71 -9.03 -6.41
CA LEU A 33 1.45 -8.61 -7.79
C LEU A 33 2.49 -7.62 -8.31
N GLY A 34 3.46 -7.22 -7.51
CA GLY A 34 4.51 -6.31 -7.95
C GLY A 34 4.08 -4.86 -8.11
N PHE A 35 3.14 -4.40 -7.29
CA PHE A 35 2.73 -2.99 -7.26
C PHE A 35 3.84 -2.13 -6.66
N ASP A 36 3.77 -0.82 -6.89
CA ASP A 36 4.77 0.12 -6.36
C ASP A 36 4.61 0.35 -4.86
N GLY A 37 3.45 0.05 -4.32
CA GLY A 37 3.20 0.19 -2.90
C GLY A 37 1.77 -0.17 -2.54
N ALA A 38 1.40 0.20 -1.31
CA ALA A 38 0.07 -0.03 -0.79
C ALA A 38 -0.39 1.18 0.02
N TYR A 39 -1.70 1.33 0.14
CA TYR A 39 -2.32 2.40 0.90
C TYR A 39 -3.10 1.81 2.07
N ILE A 40 -2.84 2.31 3.28
CA ILE A 40 -3.51 1.85 4.49
C ILE A 40 -4.51 2.90 4.95
N PRO A 41 -5.82 2.61 4.90
CA PRO A 41 -6.85 3.54 5.39
C PRO A 41 -6.70 3.81 6.89
N ALA A 42 -7.27 4.93 7.35
CA ALA A 42 -7.20 5.33 8.75
C ALA A 42 -7.75 4.25 9.70
N PHE A 43 -8.80 3.54 9.29
CA PHE A 43 -9.43 2.52 10.15
C PHE A 43 -8.61 1.25 10.30
N ASN A 44 -7.64 0.99 9.42
CA ASN A 44 -6.83 -0.22 9.49
C ASN A 44 -5.71 -0.05 10.51
N LYS A 45 -5.72 -0.88 11.56
CA LYS A 45 -4.74 -0.84 12.65
C LYS A 45 -3.79 -2.03 12.64
N SER A 46 -3.80 -2.85 11.59
CA SER A 46 -2.98 -4.05 11.51
C SER A 46 -1.49 -3.73 11.44
N LEU A 47 -0.69 -4.52 12.16
CA LEU A 47 0.77 -4.43 12.13
C LEU A 47 1.41 -5.67 11.46
N ARG A 48 0.60 -6.53 10.84
CA ARG A 48 1.09 -7.76 10.22
C ARG A 48 2.13 -7.52 9.16
N HIS A 49 1.99 -6.44 8.40
CA HIS A 49 2.91 -6.13 7.30
C HIS A 49 4.33 -5.82 7.77
N LEU A 50 4.53 -5.54 9.05
CA LEU A 50 5.87 -5.28 9.59
C LEU A 50 6.77 -6.51 9.48
N ASN A 51 6.19 -7.71 9.33
CA ASN A 51 6.92 -8.95 9.15
C ASN A 51 7.17 -9.30 7.68
N TYR A 52 6.63 -8.53 6.74
CA TYR A 52 6.79 -8.81 5.32
C TYR A 52 8.11 -8.24 4.81
N LYS A 53 8.75 -8.96 3.89
CA LYS A 53 9.89 -8.42 3.14
C LYS A 53 9.38 -7.48 2.06
N LEU A 54 9.81 -6.23 2.12
CA LEU A 54 9.43 -5.23 1.14
C LEU A 54 10.58 -4.97 0.18
N LYS A 55 10.28 -4.81 -1.09
CA LYS A 55 11.27 -4.35 -2.07
C LYS A 55 11.71 -2.94 -1.70
N LYS A 56 12.95 -2.59 -2.07
CA LYS A 56 13.57 -1.30 -1.71
C LYS A 56 12.68 -0.09 -2.04
N ASN A 57 11.98 -0.13 -3.17
CA ASN A 57 11.17 0.98 -3.65
C ASN A 57 9.68 0.84 -3.33
N PHE A 58 9.31 -0.17 -2.54
CA PHE A 58 7.92 -0.38 -2.16
C PHE A 58 7.54 0.65 -1.09
N LYS A 59 6.52 1.44 -1.37
CA LYS A 59 6.08 2.52 -0.46
C LYS A 59 4.76 2.17 0.19
N ILE A 60 4.64 2.50 1.46
CA ILE A 60 3.37 2.35 2.19
C ILE A 60 2.86 3.74 2.50
N LEU A 61 1.68 4.05 1.98
CA LEU A 61 0.99 5.31 2.22
C LEU A 61 -0.16 5.08 3.18
N GLY A 62 -0.61 6.11 3.86
CA GLY A 62 -1.72 5.96 4.78
C GLY A 62 -2.48 7.25 4.99
N SER A 63 -3.66 7.16 5.60
CA SER A 63 -4.45 8.31 5.98
C SER A 63 -4.72 8.31 7.47
N ALA A 64 -4.92 9.50 8.03
CA ALA A 64 -5.24 9.69 9.43
C ALA A 64 -6.01 10.99 9.60
N HIS A 65 -6.97 11.01 10.53
CA HIS A 65 -7.85 12.16 10.75
C HIS A 65 -7.66 12.80 12.13
N ASN A 66 -6.84 12.20 12.99
CA ASN A 66 -6.57 12.70 14.33
C ASN A 66 -5.20 12.22 14.80
N ILE A 67 -4.74 12.71 15.95
CA ILE A 67 -3.41 12.39 16.48
C ILE A 67 -3.27 10.89 16.77
N LYS A 68 -4.31 10.27 17.31
CA LYS A 68 -4.30 8.84 17.62
C LYS A 68 -4.05 8.00 16.37
N GLU A 69 -4.71 8.34 15.27
CA GLU A 69 -4.55 7.65 13.99
C GLU A 69 -3.19 7.94 13.37
N ILE A 70 -2.67 9.15 13.50
CA ILE A 70 -1.32 9.50 13.06
C ILE A 70 -0.30 8.62 13.76
N ARG A 71 -0.41 8.46 15.08
CA ARG A 71 0.50 7.60 15.85
C ARG A 71 0.41 6.14 15.42
N MET A 72 -0.79 5.66 15.09
CA MET A 72 -0.96 4.30 14.57
C MET A 72 -0.26 4.15 13.23
N LYS A 73 -0.40 5.13 12.33
CA LYS A 73 0.27 5.10 11.03
C LYS A 73 1.78 5.13 11.17
N GLU A 74 2.31 5.85 12.13
CA GLU A 74 3.74 5.82 12.44
C GLU A 74 4.19 4.44 12.89
N LYS A 75 3.42 3.75 13.74
CA LYS A 75 3.70 2.37 14.14
C LYS A 75 3.68 1.42 12.94
N GLN A 76 2.80 1.67 11.99
CA GLN A 76 2.69 0.89 10.76
C GLN A 76 3.81 1.19 9.75
N LYS A 77 4.71 2.12 10.08
CA LYS A 77 5.84 2.50 9.24
C LYS A 77 5.43 3.03 7.87
N VAL A 78 4.38 3.82 7.87
CA VAL A 78 3.88 4.49 6.66
C VAL A 78 4.85 5.59 6.25
N SER A 79 5.16 5.66 4.95
CA SER A 79 6.09 6.65 4.40
C SER A 79 5.48 8.05 4.31
N LEU A 80 4.18 8.13 4.05
CA LEU A 80 3.46 9.39 3.90
C LEU A 80 2.05 9.26 4.43
N ILE A 81 1.63 10.21 5.25
CA ILE A 81 0.30 10.24 5.87
C ILE A 81 -0.49 11.41 5.29
N PHE A 82 -1.69 11.11 4.87
CA PHE A 82 -2.61 12.13 4.32
C PHE A 82 -3.65 12.58 5.34
#